data_5fe2d296cba58ffd8a8945f0da6f2010
#
_entry.id   5fe2d296cba58ffd8a8945f0da6f2010
#
_cell.length_a   1.000
_cell.length_b   1.000
_cell.length_c   1.000
_cell.angle_alpha   90.00
_cell.angle_beta   90.00
_cell.angle_gamma   90.00
#
_symmetry.space_group_name_H-M   'P 1'
#
loop_
_entity.id
_entity.type
_entity.pdbx_description
1 polymer ?
#
loop_
_entity_poly.entity_id
_entity_poly.type
_entity_poly.pdbx_seq_one_letter_code
_entity_poly.pdbx_strand_id
1 'polypeptide(L)'
;IEAQETGSIKGYVRDGGSKELISGALIQSVSNANYGTTSDTDGSFTLLLPIGNQKLRCVYFGYHSTIDIINIHKDSTVVVTFLLKKDLHTLETIVVSSGKFEQRLEDITVSMEVIKPGLIQHKNTTSIETALEQVPGLTVIDNDPQIRGGSGFTFGVGSRVAIVVDGIPLLSGDAGRPEWTYVPVENIEQIEVIKGASSVLYGSSALNGVINIRTAYPRTTPKTQINYSAGLYSLPQAPAGNWYHLNGQNSLPGFSNLNFFHSRIIKNQLDLVVGANLNIDQGYIGPAPP
;
A
#
# COMPACT_ATOMS: atom_id res chain seq x y z
N ILE A 1 9.29 -9.81 -55.26
CA ILE A 1 8.93 -9.86 -53.81
C ILE A 1 8.88 -11.36 -53.51
N GLU A 2 9.93 -11.90 -52.87
CA GLU A 2 9.89 -13.28 -52.36
C GLU A 2 8.79 -13.39 -51.33
N ALA A 3 7.89 -14.35 -51.48
CA ALA A 3 6.85 -14.63 -50.51
C ALA A 3 7.56 -15.18 -49.26
N GLN A 4 7.46 -14.47 -48.15
CA GLN A 4 8.07 -14.87 -46.88
C GLN A 4 7.41 -16.18 -46.43
N GLU A 5 8.21 -17.24 -46.24
CA GLU A 5 7.72 -18.54 -45.80
C GLU A 5 7.18 -18.42 -44.36
N THR A 6 5.99 -18.95 -44.13
CA THR A 6 5.26 -18.84 -42.86
C THR A 6 4.86 -20.20 -42.31
N GLY A 7 4.65 -20.24 -41.00
CA GLY A 7 3.99 -21.32 -40.30
C GLY A 7 2.91 -20.77 -39.35
N SER A 8 2.10 -21.62 -38.78
CA SER A 8 1.03 -21.20 -37.88
C SER A 8 1.28 -21.64 -36.44
N ILE A 9 0.84 -20.80 -35.51
CA ILE A 9 0.72 -21.16 -34.09
C ILE A 9 -0.76 -21.20 -33.76
N LYS A 10 -1.17 -22.24 -33.03
CA LYS A 10 -2.47 -22.31 -32.36
C LYS A 10 -2.23 -22.51 -30.87
N GLY A 11 -3.13 -22.00 -30.04
CA GLY A 11 -2.94 -22.19 -28.62
C GLY A 11 -4.06 -21.66 -27.77
N TYR A 12 -3.84 -21.71 -26.47
CA TYR A 12 -4.77 -21.22 -25.46
C TYR A 12 -4.07 -20.28 -24.51
N VAL A 13 -4.82 -19.29 -24.01
CA VAL A 13 -4.40 -18.46 -22.89
C VAL A 13 -5.18 -18.85 -21.66
N ARG A 14 -4.48 -19.16 -20.57
CA ARG A 14 -5.07 -19.61 -19.31
C ARG A 14 -4.53 -18.86 -18.11
N ASP A 15 -5.35 -18.74 -17.07
CA ASP A 15 -4.91 -18.30 -15.74
C ASP A 15 -3.96 -19.36 -15.14
N GLY A 16 -2.82 -18.92 -14.66
CA GLY A 16 -1.78 -19.79 -14.09
C GLY A 16 -2.21 -20.49 -12.79
N GLY A 17 -3.14 -19.90 -12.02
CA GLY A 17 -3.69 -20.46 -10.79
C GLY A 17 -4.95 -21.28 -11.01
N SER A 18 -6.04 -20.66 -11.50
CA SER A 18 -7.35 -21.33 -11.69
C SER A 18 -7.42 -22.22 -12.92
N LYS A 19 -6.50 -22.07 -13.88
CA LYS A 19 -6.51 -22.77 -15.19
C LYS A 19 -7.68 -22.39 -16.11
N GLU A 20 -8.47 -21.40 -15.71
CA GLU A 20 -9.56 -20.86 -16.53
C GLU A 20 -9.03 -20.25 -17.82
N LEU A 21 -9.84 -20.31 -18.87
CA LEU A 21 -9.53 -19.75 -20.18
C LEU A 21 -9.68 -18.22 -20.13
N ILE A 22 -8.75 -17.50 -20.77
CA ILE A 22 -8.73 -16.03 -20.80
C ILE A 22 -9.03 -15.56 -22.22
N SER A 23 -10.13 -14.86 -22.39
CA SER A 23 -10.56 -14.21 -23.63
C SER A 23 -9.98 -12.80 -23.72
N GLY A 24 -9.65 -12.35 -24.96
CA GLY A 24 -9.19 -10.97 -25.21
C GLY A 24 -7.73 -10.69 -24.83
N ALA A 25 -6.93 -11.73 -24.51
CA ALA A 25 -5.50 -11.53 -24.30
C ALA A 25 -4.78 -11.25 -25.62
N LEU A 26 -3.90 -10.24 -25.65
CA LEU A 26 -3.09 -9.89 -26.81
C LEU A 26 -1.85 -10.76 -26.89
N ILE A 27 -1.66 -11.45 -27.99
CA ILE A 27 -0.46 -12.25 -28.32
C ILE A 27 0.25 -11.53 -29.49
N GLN A 28 1.49 -11.10 -29.27
CA GLN A 28 2.21 -10.29 -30.24
C GLN A 28 3.68 -10.66 -30.31
N SER A 29 4.25 -10.61 -31.53
CA SER A 29 5.70 -10.77 -31.71
C SER A 29 6.47 -9.59 -31.12
N VAL A 30 7.50 -9.90 -30.34
CA VAL A 30 8.40 -8.88 -29.77
C VAL A 30 9.24 -8.20 -30.84
N SER A 31 9.58 -8.94 -31.92
CA SER A 31 10.45 -8.44 -32.97
C SER A 31 9.70 -7.57 -34.00
N ASN A 32 8.41 -7.84 -34.21
CA ASN A 32 7.60 -7.10 -35.19
C ASN A 32 6.15 -7.02 -34.74
N ALA A 33 5.73 -5.83 -34.36
CA ALA A 33 4.40 -5.55 -33.83
C ALA A 33 3.24 -5.82 -34.81
N ASN A 34 3.51 -5.95 -36.11
CA ASN A 34 2.49 -6.27 -37.12
C ASN A 34 2.01 -7.73 -37.03
N TYR A 35 2.76 -8.59 -36.36
CA TYR A 35 2.36 -9.96 -36.10
C TYR A 35 1.75 -10.05 -34.71
N GLY A 36 0.45 -10.06 -34.65
CA GLY A 36 -0.30 -10.18 -33.38
C GLY A 36 -1.73 -10.65 -33.61
N THR A 37 -2.31 -11.19 -32.57
CA THR A 37 -3.71 -11.63 -32.50
C THR A 37 -4.23 -11.51 -31.08
N THR A 38 -5.53 -11.62 -30.90
CA THR A 38 -6.16 -11.73 -29.57
C THR A 38 -6.76 -13.09 -29.37
N SER A 39 -6.82 -13.56 -28.12
CA SER A 39 -7.53 -14.80 -27.80
C SER A 39 -9.04 -14.62 -27.93
N ASP A 40 -9.70 -15.63 -28.50
CA ASP A 40 -11.15 -15.70 -28.69
C ASP A 40 -11.91 -15.91 -27.37
N THR A 41 -13.24 -15.97 -27.44
CA THR A 41 -14.13 -16.17 -26.27
C THR A 41 -13.87 -17.46 -25.52
N ASP A 42 -13.31 -18.47 -26.18
CA ASP A 42 -12.90 -19.76 -25.61
C ASP A 42 -11.41 -19.76 -25.21
N GLY A 43 -10.76 -18.61 -25.18
CA GLY A 43 -9.35 -18.46 -24.84
C GLY A 43 -8.38 -18.98 -25.90
N SER A 44 -8.87 -19.49 -27.04
CA SER A 44 -8.03 -19.97 -28.13
C SER A 44 -7.49 -18.83 -28.97
N PHE A 45 -6.38 -19.04 -29.66
CA PHE A 45 -5.83 -18.09 -30.64
C PHE A 45 -5.14 -18.82 -31.79
N THR A 46 -5.07 -18.14 -32.94
CA THR A 46 -4.29 -18.57 -34.10
C THR A 46 -3.49 -17.39 -34.62
N LEU A 47 -2.20 -17.60 -34.93
CA LEU A 47 -1.32 -16.57 -35.44
C LEU A 47 -0.39 -17.14 -36.52
N LEU A 48 -0.29 -16.46 -37.67
CA LEU A 48 0.66 -16.77 -38.74
C LEU A 48 1.94 -15.98 -38.51
N LEU A 49 3.07 -16.66 -38.59
CA LEU A 49 4.39 -16.07 -38.33
C LEU A 49 5.43 -16.55 -39.33
N PRO A 50 6.47 -15.75 -39.62
CA PRO A 50 7.63 -16.19 -40.36
C PRO A 50 8.30 -17.41 -39.70
N ILE A 51 8.94 -18.26 -40.52
CA ILE A 51 9.72 -19.40 -40.04
C ILE A 51 10.90 -18.94 -39.18
N GLY A 52 11.34 -19.83 -38.27
CA GLY A 52 12.46 -19.58 -37.34
C GLY A 52 12.02 -19.31 -35.90
N ASN A 53 12.95 -18.87 -35.09
CA ASN A 53 12.69 -18.58 -33.68
C ASN A 53 11.94 -17.27 -33.52
N GLN A 54 10.69 -17.36 -33.08
CA GLN A 54 9.82 -16.24 -32.82
C GLN A 54 9.64 -16.03 -31.32
N LYS A 55 9.87 -14.79 -30.86
CA LYS A 55 9.68 -14.39 -29.48
C LYS A 55 8.31 -13.73 -29.36
N LEU A 56 7.38 -14.40 -28.69
CA LEU A 56 6.02 -13.93 -28.50
C LEU A 56 5.79 -13.44 -27.09
N ARG A 57 5.09 -12.32 -26.99
CA ARG A 57 4.62 -11.76 -25.73
C ARG A 57 3.11 -11.92 -25.66
N CYS A 58 2.63 -12.48 -24.55
CA CYS A 58 1.21 -12.51 -24.22
C CYS A 58 0.93 -11.51 -23.10
N VAL A 59 -0.05 -10.62 -23.32
CA VAL A 59 -0.44 -9.55 -22.38
C VAL A 59 -1.93 -9.59 -22.17
N TYR A 60 -2.35 -9.52 -20.92
CA TYR A 60 -3.74 -9.34 -20.54
C TYR A 60 -3.85 -8.43 -19.34
N PHE A 61 -4.89 -7.63 -19.31
CA PHE A 61 -5.09 -6.67 -18.22
C PHE A 61 -5.21 -7.38 -16.85
N GLY A 62 -4.47 -6.94 -15.84
CA GLY A 62 -4.43 -7.57 -14.52
C GLY A 62 -3.54 -8.81 -14.41
N TYR A 63 -2.69 -9.07 -15.42
CA TYR A 63 -1.77 -10.20 -15.42
C TYR A 63 -0.36 -9.76 -15.80
N HIS A 64 0.64 -10.44 -15.24
CA HIS A 64 2.03 -10.28 -15.70
C HIS A 64 2.18 -10.77 -17.13
N SER A 65 2.83 -9.96 -17.96
CA SER A 65 3.14 -10.38 -19.34
C SER A 65 4.08 -11.58 -19.34
N THR A 66 3.77 -12.56 -20.16
CA THR A 66 4.62 -13.76 -20.36
C THR A 66 5.25 -13.71 -21.73
N ILE A 67 6.51 -14.12 -21.83
CA ILE A 67 7.25 -14.18 -23.09
C ILE A 67 7.74 -15.60 -23.27
N ASP A 68 7.43 -16.19 -24.46
CA ASP A 68 7.91 -17.50 -24.87
C ASP A 68 8.64 -17.41 -26.22
N ILE A 69 9.65 -18.26 -26.40
CA ILE A 69 10.38 -18.43 -27.65
C ILE A 69 9.94 -19.70 -28.32
N ILE A 70 9.39 -19.58 -29.53
CA ILE A 70 8.78 -20.68 -30.25
C ILE A 70 9.46 -20.79 -31.61
N ASN A 71 9.89 -21.99 -31.96
CA ASN A 71 10.49 -22.28 -33.26
C ASN A 71 9.40 -22.66 -34.26
N ILE A 72 9.25 -21.88 -35.33
CA ILE A 72 8.25 -22.05 -36.39
C ILE A 72 8.89 -22.75 -37.57
N HIS A 73 8.29 -23.83 -38.03
CA HIS A 73 8.69 -24.54 -39.25
C HIS A 73 7.70 -24.27 -40.38
N LYS A 74 8.19 -24.33 -41.60
CA LYS A 74 7.39 -24.16 -42.81
C LYS A 74 6.18 -25.13 -42.82
N ASP A 75 5.01 -24.59 -43.16
CA ASP A 75 3.75 -25.35 -43.32
C ASP A 75 3.39 -26.20 -42.08
N SER A 76 3.91 -25.85 -40.91
CA SER A 76 3.62 -26.53 -39.63
C SER A 76 2.70 -25.73 -38.73
N THR A 77 2.00 -26.41 -37.85
CA THR A 77 1.22 -25.77 -36.77
C THR A 77 1.82 -26.18 -35.42
N VAL A 78 2.31 -25.19 -34.67
CA VAL A 78 2.82 -25.41 -33.32
C VAL A 78 1.72 -25.08 -32.31
N VAL A 79 1.51 -25.95 -31.31
CA VAL A 79 0.53 -25.73 -30.26
C VAL A 79 1.21 -25.20 -29.01
N VAL A 80 0.71 -24.07 -28.48
CA VAL A 80 1.29 -23.38 -27.32
C VAL A 80 0.22 -23.01 -26.32
N THR A 81 0.53 -23.07 -25.02
CA THR A 81 -0.35 -22.56 -23.97
C THR A 81 0.35 -21.50 -23.15
N PHE A 82 -0.16 -20.28 -23.17
CA PHE A 82 0.30 -19.22 -22.29
C PHE A 82 -0.40 -19.32 -20.94
N LEU A 83 0.40 -19.46 -19.88
CA LEU A 83 -0.07 -19.41 -18.50
C LEU A 83 0.25 -18.03 -17.91
N LEU A 84 -0.76 -17.19 -17.80
CA LEU A 84 -0.61 -15.85 -17.24
C LEU A 84 -0.80 -15.89 -15.73
N LYS A 85 0.12 -15.28 -15.00
CA LYS A 85 -0.01 -15.10 -13.54
C LYS A 85 -0.68 -13.77 -13.27
N LYS A 86 -1.71 -13.78 -12.42
CA LYS A 86 -2.34 -12.52 -11.97
C LYS A 86 -1.30 -11.58 -11.42
N ASP A 87 -1.29 -10.37 -11.95
CA ASP A 87 -0.48 -9.30 -11.40
C ASP A 87 -1.23 -8.69 -10.22
N LEU A 88 -0.89 -9.14 -9.04
CA LEU A 88 -1.47 -8.63 -7.80
C LEU A 88 -1.08 -7.16 -7.51
N HIS A 89 -0.18 -6.60 -8.33
CA HIS A 89 0.23 -5.21 -8.21
C HIS A 89 -0.46 -4.28 -9.22
N THR A 90 -1.02 -4.80 -10.31
CA THR A 90 -1.77 -3.99 -11.28
C THR A 90 -3.21 -3.84 -10.83
N LEU A 91 -3.51 -2.64 -10.36
CA LEU A 91 -4.83 -2.19 -9.94
C LEU A 91 -5.34 -2.91 -8.67
N GLU A 92 -4.67 -2.70 -7.57
CA GLU A 92 -5.43 -2.53 -6.36
C GLU A 92 -6.44 -1.41 -6.66
N THR A 93 -7.63 -1.78 -7.06
CA THR A 93 -8.78 -0.88 -6.99
C THR A 93 -8.77 -0.40 -5.56
N ILE A 94 -8.44 0.88 -5.36
CA ILE A 94 -8.40 1.42 -4.01
C ILE A 94 -9.84 1.38 -3.53
N VAL A 95 -10.12 0.42 -2.66
CA VAL A 95 -11.41 0.29 -2.01
C VAL A 95 -11.31 1.07 -0.72
N VAL A 96 -12.21 1.98 -0.51
CA VAL A 96 -12.23 2.89 0.63
C VAL A 96 -13.55 2.81 1.38
N SER A 97 -13.49 3.07 2.67
CA SER A 97 -14.63 2.94 3.58
C SER A 97 -15.25 4.28 3.95
N SER A 98 -15.12 5.30 3.09
CA SER A 98 -15.59 6.67 3.40
C SER A 98 -17.07 6.77 3.79
N GLY A 99 -17.90 5.84 3.31
CA GLY A 99 -19.32 5.73 3.63
C GLY A 99 -19.66 4.64 4.65
N LYS A 100 -18.68 4.08 5.37
CA LYS A 100 -18.79 2.82 6.15
C LYS A 100 -19.10 1.57 5.31
N PHE A 101 -19.07 1.69 4.00
CA PHE A 101 -19.17 0.60 3.04
C PHE A 101 -17.97 0.69 2.10
N GLU A 102 -17.49 -0.46 1.66
CA GLU A 102 -16.43 -0.52 0.69
C GLU A 102 -16.90 0.01 -0.67
N GLN A 103 -16.24 1.03 -1.18
CA GLN A 103 -16.53 1.68 -2.46
C GLN A 103 -15.22 1.89 -3.22
N ARG A 104 -15.31 1.97 -4.54
CA ARG A 104 -14.15 2.32 -5.35
C ARG A 104 -13.85 3.82 -5.18
N LEU A 105 -12.57 4.16 -5.11
CA LEU A 105 -12.16 5.57 -4.93
C LEU A 105 -12.75 6.50 -6.01
N GLU A 106 -12.90 5.99 -7.22
CA GLU A 106 -13.48 6.72 -8.36
C GLU A 106 -14.99 7.02 -8.21
N ASP A 107 -15.71 6.27 -7.37
CA ASP A 107 -17.15 6.44 -7.13
C ASP A 107 -17.45 7.41 -5.99
N ILE A 108 -16.40 7.96 -5.34
CA ILE A 108 -16.55 8.79 -4.15
C ILE A 108 -16.66 10.26 -4.52
N THR A 109 -17.69 10.91 -4.00
CA THR A 109 -17.97 12.33 -4.24
C THR A 109 -17.27 13.28 -3.27
N VAL A 110 -16.67 12.76 -2.18
CA VAL A 110 -15.96 13.57 -1.19
C VAL A 110 -14.47 13.66 -1.50
N SER A 111 -13.85 14.78 -1.10
CA SER A 111 -12.41 14.95 -1.26
C SER A 111 -11.67 14.03 -0.30
N MET A 112 -10.97 13.03 -0.86
CA MET A 112 -10.24 12.04 -0.09
C MET A 112 -8.85 11.78 -0.67
N GLU A 113 -7.92 11.44 0.21
CA GLU A 113 -6.58 10.95 -0.13
C GLU A 113 -6.35 9.59 0.52
N VAL A 114 -5.62 8.73 -0.17
CA VAL A 114 -5.26 7.41 0.35
C VAL A 114 -3.76 7.25 0.40
N ILE A 115 -3.24 6.98 1.58
CA ILE A 115 -1.82 6.67 1.81
C ILE A 115 -1.67 5.15 1.84
N LYS A 116 -0.84 4.62 0.94
CA LYS A 116 -0.52 3.19 0.87
C LYS A 116 0.70 2.85 1.75
N PRO A 117 0.81 1.59 2.23
CA PRO A 117 1.91 1.15 3.10
C PRO A 117 3.30 1.38 2.52
N GLY A 118 3.46 1.23 1.21
CA GLY A 118 4.74 1.45 0.54
C GLY A 118 5.32 2.85 0.78
N LEU A 119 4.46 3.87 0.86
CA LEU A 119 4.89 5.23 1.12
C LEU A 119 5.37 5.42 2.57
N ILE A 120 4.73 4.72 3.51
CA ILE A 120 5.10 4.71 4.93
C ILE A 120 6.44 3.98 5.13
N GLN A 121 6.60 2.80 4.52
CA GLN A 121 7.78 1.95 4.67
C GLN A 121 9.04 2.55 4.03
N HIS A 122 8.91 3.22 2.87
CA HIS A 122 10.07 3.80 2.17
C HIS A 122 10.71 4.99 2.90
N LYS A 123 10.01 5.61 3.83
CA LYS A 123 10.52 6.76 4.58
C LYS A 123 11.10 6.44 5.94
N ASN A 124 11.12 5.15 6.35
CA ASN A 124 11.50 4.76 7.71
C ASN A 124 10.78 5.61 8.79
N THR A 125 9.54 5.97 8.53
CA THR A 125 8.74 6.73 9.49
C THR A 125 8.42 5.83 10.67
N THR A 126 8.81 6.25 11.84
CA THR A 126 8.51 5.55 13.11
C THR A 126 7.15 5.96 13.67
N SER A 127 6.49 6.96 13.05
CA SER A 127 5.21 7.46 13.51
C SER A 127 4.23 7.72 12.35
N ILE A 128 2.95 7.60 12.64
CA ILE A 128 1.87 7.82 11.67
C ILE A 128 1.78 9.31 11.31
N GLU A 129 2.03 10.20 12.26
CA GLU A 129 1.95 11.65 12.09
C GLU A 129 2.82 12.12 10.91
N THR A 130 4.06 11.60 10.84
CA THR A 130 4.98 11.95 9.75
C THR A 130 4.49 11.44 8.38
N ALA A 131 3.76 10.33 8.35
CA ALA A 131 3.13 9.84 7.13
C ALA A 131 1.95 10.72 6.72
N LEU A 132 1.16 11.19 7.69
CA LEU A 132 0.00 12.04 7.47
C LEU A 132 0.37 13.42 6.93
N GLU A 133 1.49 14.00 7.35
CA GLU A 133 1.97 15.30 6.86
C GLU A 133 2.28 15.33 5.35
N GLN A 134 2.30 14.17 4.71
CA GLN A 134 2.46 14.07 3.25
C GLN A 134 1.17 14.34 2.48
N VAL A 135 0.04 14.33 3.18
CA VAL A 135 -1.26 14.58 2.57
C VAL A 135 -1.43 16.08 2.35
N PRO A 136 -1.62 16.54 1.11
CA PRO A 136 -1.82 17.96 0.85
C PRO A 136 -2.98 18.54 1.67
N GLY A 137 -2.70 19.62 2.42
CA GLY A 137 -3.70 20.27 3.26
C GLY A 137 -3.98 19.58 4.59
N LEU A 138 -3.14 18.63 5.01
CA LEU A 138 -3.10 18.09 6.35
C LEU A 138 -1.78 18.46 7.02
N THR A 139 -1.83 18.95 8.23
CA THR A 139 -0.68 19.21 9.10
C THR A 139 -0.96 18.62 10.48
N VAL A 140 0.07 18.16 11.18
CA VAL A 140 -0.05 17.68 12.55
C VAL A 140 0.71 18.66 13.46
N ILE A 141 0.02 19.28 14.41
CA ILE A 141 0.61 20.22 15.35
C ILE A 141 0.29 19.75 16.76
N ASP A 142 1.30 19.56 17.59
CA ASP A 142 1.18 19.03 18.95
C ASP A 142 0.36 17.75 19.04
N ASN A 143 0.60 16.80 18.12
CA ASN A 143 -0.11 15.54 17.93
C ASN A 143 -1.56 15.67 17.39
N ASP A 144 -2.08 16.89 17.19
CA ASP A 144 -3.43 17.11 16.70
C ASP A 144 -3.45 17.37 15.19
N PRO A 145 -4.16 16.54 14.39
CA PRO A 145 -4.25 16.74 12.95
C PRO A 145 -5.16 17.91 12.61
N GLN A 146 -4.72 18.71 11.67
CA GLN A 146 -5.46 19.84 11.11
C GLN A 146 -5.67 19.64 9.62
N ILE A 147 -6.92 19.69 9.17
CA ILE A 147 -7.27 19.53 7.76
C ILE A 147 -7.76 20.86 7.20
N ARG A 148 -7.18 21.28 6.06
CA ARG A 148 -7.52 22.53 5.34
C ARG A 148 -7.45 23.78 6.20
N GLY A 149 -6.46 23.87 7.10
CA GLY A 149 -6.31 25.00 7.99
C GLY A 149 -7.36 25.14 9.09
N GLY A 150 -8.22 24.12 9.25
CA GLY A 150 -9.15 24.05 10.38
C GLY A 150 -8.41 23.76 11.68
N SER A 151 -8.93 24.20 12.83
CA SER A 151 -8.37 23.88 14.14
C SER A 151 -8.42 22.37 14.37
N GLY A 152 -7.28 21.76 14.72
CA GLY A 152 -7.21 20.33 15.05
C GLY A 152 -7.84 20.03 16.39
N PHE A 153 -7.47 20.77 17.42
CA PHE A 153 -7.96 20.61 18.78
C PHE A 153 -8.67 21.88 19.29
N THR A 154 -9.73 21.69 20.06
CA THR A 154 -10.37 22.79 20.75
C THR A 154 -10.59 22.40 22.21
N PHE A 155 -10.12 23.23 23.13
CA PHE A 155 -10.25 22.99 24.57
C PHE A 155 -11.73 22.77 24.96
N GLY A 156 -12.01 21.68 25.65
CA GLY A 156 -13.36 21.29 26.05
C GLY A 156 -14.20 20.59 24.98
N VAL A 157 -13.70 20.50 23.72
CA VAL A 157 -14.39 19.82 22.60
C VAL A 157 -13.58 18.63 22.08
N GLY A 158 -12.25 18.65 22.27
CA GLY A 158 -11.32 17.64 21.75
C GLY A 158 -10.92 17.90 20.31
N SER A 159 -10.42 16.86 19.66
CA SER A 159 -10.06 16.90 18.24
C SER A 159 -11.27 17.10 17.35
N ARG A 160 -11.13 17.92 16.31
CA ARG A 160 -12.15 18.12 15.28
C ARG A 160 -11.95 17.23 14.04
N VAL A 161 -10.91 16.42 14.06
CA VAL A 161 -10.65 15.38 13.09
C VAL A 161 -10.86 14.05 13.80
N ALA A 162 -11.80 13.26 13.31
CA ALA A 162 -12.03 11.93 13.85
C ALA A 162 -10.90 11.00 13.38
N ILE A 163 -10.36 10.23 14.32
CA ILE A 163 -9.38 9.19 14.03
C ILE A 163 -10.03 7.86 14.35
N VAL A 164 -10.04 6.98 13.35
CA VAL A 164 -10.74 5.70 13.44
C VAL A 164 -9.77 4.60 12.97
N VAL A 165 -9.69 3.53 13.73
CA VAL A 165 -8.92 2.33 13.37
C VAL A 165 -9.90 1.16 13.26
N ASP A 166 -10.04 0.59 12.08
CA ASP A 166 -10.97 -0.50 11.77
C ASP A 166 -12.39 -0.26 12.33
N GLY A 167 -12.86 0.98 12.20
CA GLY A 167 -14.17 1.40 12.68
C GLY A 167 -14.23 1.83 14.15
N ILE A 168 -13.16 1.72 14.92
CA ILE A 168 -13.10 2.08 16.34
C ILE A 168 -12.44 3.46 16.48
N PRO A 169 -13.08 4.44 17.14
CA PRO A 169 -12.47 5.74 17.40
C PRO A 169 -11.24 5.63 18.28
N LEU A 170 -10.14 6.26 17.85
CA LEU A 170 -8.86 6.30 18.54
C LEU A 170 -8.60 7.68 19.13
N LEU A 171 -9.42 8.07 20.08
CA LEU A 171 -9.30 9.34 20.79
C LEU A 171 -9.31 9.06 22.30
N SER A 172 -8.49 9.80 23.06
CA SER A 172 -8.47 9.69 24.51
C SER A 172 -9.82 10.04 25.11
N GLY A 173 -10.24 9.28 26.11
CA GLY A 173 -11.56 9.44 26.75
C GLY A 173 -11.69 10.72 27.60
N ASP A 174 -10.57 11.30 28.03
CA ASP A 174 -10.52 12.49 28.88
C ASP A 174 -10.51 13.80 28.09
N ALA A 175 -9.63 13.89 27.09
CA ALA A 175 -9.39 15.12 26.34
C ALA A 175 -9.84 15.02 24.86
N GLY A 176 -10.21 13.84 24.37
CA GLY A 176 -10.53 13.63 22.96
C GLY A 176 -9.33 13.88 22.03
N ARG A 177 -8.11 13.59 22.50
CA ARG A 177 -6.88 13.73 21.72
C ARG A 177 -6.53 12.42 21.00
N PRO A 178 -5.85 12.50 19.86
CA PRO A 178 -5.35 11.35 19.14
C PRO A 178 -4.35 10.54 19.96
N GLU A 179 -4.46 9.21 19.93
CA GLU A 179 -3.58 8.27 20.61
C GLU A 179 -2.80 7.43 19.59
N TRP A 180 -1.86 8.05 18.88
CA TRP A 180 -1.12 7.45 17.77
C TRP A 180 -0.29 6.23 18.14
N THR A 181 0.15 6.14 19.39
CA THR A 181 1.03 5.07 19.89
C THR A 181 0.39 3.68 19.88
N TYR A 182 -0.94 3.61 19.84
CA TYR A 182 -1.64 2.31 19.82
C TYR A 182 -1.74 1.66 18.44
N VAL A 183 -1.34 2.37 17.38
CA VAL A 183 -1.40 1.81 16.03
C VAL A 183 0.01 1.54 15.52
N PRO A 184 0.46 0.28 15.46
CA PRO A 184 1.75 -0.05 14.89
C PRO A 184 1.75 0.20 13.39
N VAL A 185 2.71 1.01 12.93
CA VAL A 185 2.86 1.43 11.53
C VAL A 185 2.98 0.23 10.58
N GLU A 186 3.54 -0.88 11.04
CA GLU A 186 3.75 -2.11 10.27
C GLU A 186 2.48 -2.89 9.97
N ASN A 187 1.41 -2.65 10.72
CA ASN A 187 0.12 -3.31 10.55
C ASN A 187 -0.89 -2.51 9.71
N ILE A 188 -0.48 -1.36 9.18
CA ILE A 188 -1.38 -0.53 8.39
C ILE A 188 -1.45 -1.08 6.96
N GLU A 189 -2.65 -1.31 6.46
CA GLU A 189 -2.90 -1.63 5.05
C GLU A 189 -3.10 -0.38 4.22
N GLN A 190 -3.83 0.60 4.75
CA GLN A 190 -3.99 1.92 4.15
C GLN A 190 -4.49 2.94 5.17
N ILE A 191 -4.25 4.22 4.90
CA ILE A 191 -4.82 5.34 5.64
C ILE A 191 -5.65 6.17 4.67
N GLU A 192 -6.91 6.37 5.01
CA GLU A 192 -7.86 7.17 4.23
C GLU A 192 -8.06 8.51 4.94
N VAL A 193 -7.75 9.61 4.26
CA VAL A 193 -7.95 10.97 4.79
C VAL A 193 -9.11 11.62 4.08
N ILE A 194 -10.24 11.71 4.75
CA ILE A 194 -11.46 12.35 4.25
C ILE A 194 -11.44 13.81 4.69
N LYS A 195 -11.46 14.72 3.70
CA LYS A 195 -11.31 16.16 3.94
C LYS A 195 -12.67 16.86 3.88
N GLY A 196 -13.16 17.31 5.01
CA GLY A 196 -14.44 18.02 5.16
C GLY A 196 -15.34 17.37 6.20
N ALA A 197 -16.51 17.95 6.41
CA ALA A 197 -17.45 17.51 7.43
C ALA A 197 -18.03 16.14 7.11
N SER A 198 -17.79 15.17 7.98
CA SER A 198 -18.28 13.80 7.88
C SER A 198 -18.94 13.35 9.19
N SER A 199 -19.40 14.31 9.99
CA SER A 199 -19.97 14.07 11.33
C SER A 199 -21.18 13.14 11.34
N VAL A 200 -21.94 13.09 10.25
CA VAL A 200 -23.09 12.19 10.11
C VAL A 200 -22.68 10.72 10.22
N LEU A 201 -21.50 10.37 9.70
CA LEU A 201 -21.03 8.97 9.66
C LEU A 201 -20.08 8.63 10.82
N TYR A 202 -19.29 9.61 11.26
CA TYR A 202 -18.18 9.38 12.18
C TYR A 202 -18.30 10.11 13.52
N GLY A 203 -19.40 10.80 13.76
CA GLY A 203 -19.68 11.48 15.01
C GLY A 203 -19.17 12.92 15.08
N SER A 204 -19.36 13.55 16.25
CA SER A 204 -19.12 14.98 16.45
C SER A 204 -17.66 15.42 16.28
N SER A 205 -16.71 14.51 16.44
CA SER A 205 -15.29 14.80 16.22
C SER A 205 -14.90 14.91 14.74
N ALA A 206 -15.78 14.52 13.80
CA ALA A 206 -15.50 14.58 12.36
C ALA A 206 -15.96 15.90 11.71
N LEU A 207 -15.73 17.04 12.35
CA LEU A 207 -16.14 18.36 11.83
C LEU A 207 -15.25 18.83 10.68
N ASN A 208 -13.94 18.62 10.77
CA ASN A 208 -12.99 19.04 9.75
C ASN A 208 -12.57 17.89 8.84
N GLY A 209 -12.78 16.66 9.26
CA GLY A 209 -12.46 15.47 8.46
C GLY A 209 -12.32 14.22 9.29
N VAL A 210 -11.91 13.16 8.63
CA VAL A 210 -11.70 11.83 9.21
C VAL A 210 -10.37 11.27 8.72
N ILE A 211 -9.62 10.68 9.62
CA ILE A 211 -8.48 9.83 9.34
C ILE A 211 -8.90 8.41 9.68
N ASN A 212 -9.16 7.60 8.66
CA ASN A 212 -9.55 6.21 8.81
C ASN A 212 -8.35 5.31 8.49
N ILE A 213 -7.88 4.59 9.50
CA ILE A 213 -6.74 3.69 9.42
C ILE A 213 -7.28 2.28 9.32
N ARG A 214 -6.89 1.58 8.25
CA ARG A 214 -7.21 0.17 8.07
C ARG A 214 -5.99 -0.67 8.36
N THR A 215 -6.16 -1.68 9.20
CA THR A 215 -5.11 -2.65 9.47
C THR A 215 -5.11 -3.77 8.45
N ALA A 216 -3.94 -4.39 8.26
CA ALA A 216 -3.77 -5.45 7.28
C ALA A 216 -4.46 -6.74 7.72
N TYR A 217 -5.34 -7.26 6.87
CA TYR A 217 -5.92 -8.58 7.06
C TYR A 217 -4.91 -9.70 6.77
N PRO A 218 -5.02 -10.85 7.47
CA PRO A 218 -4.21 -12.01 7.18
C PRO A 218 -4.42 -12.50 5.75
N ARG A 219 -3.32 -12.85 5.10
CA ARG A 219 -3.35 -13.46 3.76
C ARG A 219 -3.12 -14.96 3.88
N THR A 220 -3.47 -15.70 2.82
CA THR A 220 -3.21 -17.15 2.74
C THR A 220 -1.73 -17.48 2.86
N THR A 221 -0.85 -16.61 2.38
CA THR A 221 0.60 -16.71 2.59
C THR A 221 0.97 -16.04 3.92
N PRO A 222 1.55 -16.77 4.88
CA PRO A 222 2.00 -16.18 6.14
C PRO A 222 3.02 -15.06 5.89
N LYS A 223 2.86 -13.94 6.59
CA LYS A 223 3.80 -12.82 6.56
C LYS A 223 4.40 -12.61 7.94
N THR A 224 5.73 -12.60 8.03
CA THR A 224 6.45 -12.20 9.23
C THR A 224 7.34 -11.02 8.88
N GLN A 225 7.31 -9.98 9.68
CA GLN A 225 8.13 -8.79 9.51
C GLN A 225 8.74 -8.40 10.85
N ILE A 226 10.04 -8.13 10.86
CA ILE A 226 10.77 -7.62 12.00
C ILE A 226 11.51 -6.40 11.52
N ASN A 227 11.23 -5.26 12.13
CA ASN A 227 11.90 -4.00 11.84
C ASN A 227 12.62 -3.52 13.09
N TYR A 228 13.90 -3.24 12.96
CA TYR A 228 14.69 -2.62 14.01
C TYR A 228 15.26 -1.30 13.49
N SER A 229 15.05 -0.24 14.21
CA SER A 229 15.65 1.07 13.94
C SER A 229 16.27 1.64 15.20
N ALA A 230 17.43 2.27 15.06
CA ALA A 230 18.09 2.95 16.15
C ALA A 230 18.74 4.23 15.60
N GLY A 231 18.79 5.26 16.43
CA GLY A 231 19.40 6.53 16.07
C GLY A 231 19.90 7.30 17.27
N LEU A 232 20.69 8.31 16.99
CA LEU A 232 21.18 9.26 17.99
C LEU A 232 20.67 10.65 17.64
N TYR A 233 20.21 11.37 18.62
CA TYR A 233 19.86 12.79 18.44
C TYR A 233 21.13 13.63 18.35
N SER A 234 21.26 14.40 17.26
CA SER A 234 22.37 15.37 17.16
C SER A 234 22.07 16.53 18.08
N LEU A 235 23.04 16.91 18.88
CA LEU A 235 22.94 18.14 19.67
C LEU A 235 23.03 19.34 18.72
N PRO A 236 22.10 20.31 18.79
CA PRO A 236 22.27 21.55 18.07
C PRO A 236 23.57 22.24 18.51
N GLN A 237 24.18 23.00 17.60
CA GLN A 237 25.35 23.84 17.91
C GLN A 237 24.91 25.03 18.79
N ALA A 238 24.59 24.79 20.06
CA ALA A 238 24.34 25.82 21.03
C ALA A 238 25.55 25.98 21.95
N PRO A 239 25.83 27.16 22.52
CA PRO A 239 26.93 27.34 23.46
C PRO A 239 26.82 26.30 24.58
N ALA A 240 27.92 25.59 24.81
CA ALA A 240 28.00 24.55 25.85
C ALA A 240 27.63 25.20 27.21
N GLY A 241 26.52 24.78 27.78
CA GLY A 241 26.11 25.23 29.10
C GLY A 241 24.65 25.04 29.48
N ASN A 242 23.74 24.96 28.50
CA ASN A 242 22.31 25.01 28.78
C ASN A 242 21.54 23.76 28.42
N TRP A 243 22.18 22.60 28.39
CA TRP A 243 21.50 21.33 28.09
C TRP A 243 21.28 20.53 29.36
N TYR A 244 20.07 20.09 29.60
CA TYR A 244 19.77 19.12 30.62
C TYR A 244 20.39 17.78 30.25
N HIS A 245 21.38 17.32 31.01
CA HIS A 245 21.84 15.94 30.95
C HIS A 245 21.03 15.14 31.96
N LEU A 246 20.16 14.23 31.46
CA LEU A 246 19.55 13.22 32.30
C LEU A 246 20.67 12.37 32.91
N ASN A 247 20.75 12.32 34.24
CA ASN A 247 21.65 11.48 35.03
C ASN A 247 23.15 11.69 34.86
N GLY A 248 23.62 12.88 34.46
CA GLY A 248 25.06 13.16 34.46
C GLY A 248 25.91 12.30 33.51
N GLN A 249 25.27 11.65 32.52
CA GLN A 249 25.97 10.88 31.49
C GLN A 249 26.24 11.76 30.27
N ASN A 250 27.51 11.77 29.86
CA ASN A 250 27.98 12.45 28.63
C ASN A 250 27.62 11.66 27.35
N SER A 251 26.55 10.88 27.35
CA SER A 251 26.12 10.10 26.18
C SER A 251 25.09 10.88 25.36
N LEU A 252 25.22 10.83 24.04
CA LEU A 252 24.22 11.38 23.15
C LEU A 252 22.89 10.64 23.38
N PRO A 253 21.77 11.35 23.55
CA PRO A 253 20.46 10.71 23.65
C PRO A 253 20.14 9.99 22.37
N GLY A 254 19.58 8.82 22.49
CA GLY A 254 19.26 7.98 21.37
C GLY A 254 17.88 7.35 21.49
N PHE A 255 17.43 6.79 20.39
CA PHE A 255 16.24 5.96 20.37
C PHE A 255 16.53 4.57 19.79
N SER A 256 15.77 3.59 20.18
CA SER A 256 15.70 2.30 19.53
C SER A 256 14.25 1.83 19.48
N ASN A 257 13.85 1.32 18.33
CA ASN A 257 12.51 0.82 18.10
C ASN A 257 12.61 -0.58 17.48
N LEU A 258 11.93 -1.54 18.07
CA LEU A 258 11.82 -2.91 17.59
C LEU A 258 10.34 -3.21 17.35
N ASN A 259 9.98 -3.47 16.09
CA ASN A 259 8.65 -3.87 15.70
C ASN A 259 8.65 -5.31 15.22
N PHE A 260 7.69 -6.06 15.69
CA PHE A 260 7.40 -7.42 15.27
C PHE A 260 5.97 -7.48 14.74
N PHE A 261 5.78 -8.10 13.60
CA PHE A 261 4.47 -8.37 13.00
C PHE A 261 4.45 -9.78 12.42
N HIS A 262 3.40 -10.53 12.73
CA HIS A 262 3.12 -11.82 12.12
C HIS A 262 1.64 -11.95 11.81
N SER A 263 1.32 -12.39 10.58
CA SER A 263 -0.05 -12.67 10.18
C SER A 263 -0.14 -13.99 9.40
N ARG A 264 -1.16 -14.77 9.67
CA ARG A 264 -1.45 -16.01 8.96
C ARG A 264 -2.90 -16.44 9.12
N ILE A 265 -3.39 -17.19 8.15
CA ILE A 265 -4.66 -17.92 8.25
C ILE A 265 -4.36 -19.36 8.67
N ILE A 266 -4.97 -19.80 9.76
CA ILE A 266 -4.79 -21.16 10.30
C ILE A 266 -5.98 -22.01 9.86
N LYS A 267 -5.71 -23.08 9.09
CA LYS A 267 -6.72 -24.06 8.61
C LYS A 267 -7.94 -23.44 7.93
N ASN A 268 -7.80 -22.26 7.30
CA ASN A 268 -8.91 -21.50 6.71
C ASN A 268 -10.08 -21.19 7.67
N GLN A 269 -9.83 -21.19 8.97
CA GLN A 269 -10.87 -21.00 10.00
C GLN A 269 -10.51 -19.92 11.01
N LEU A 270 -9.24 -19.64 11.19
CA LEU A 270 -8.78 -18.64 12.15
C LEU A 270 -7.78 -17.69 11.51
N ASP A 271 -8.13 -16.41 11.54
CA ASP A 271 -7.26 -15.33 11.16
C ASP A 271 -6.46 -14.89 12.37
N LEU A 272 -5.13 -15.08 12.30
CA LEU A 272 -4.21 -14.69 13.37
C LEU A 272 -3.37 -13.50 12.90
N VAL A 273 -3.43 -12.42 13.67
CA VAL A 273 -2.54 -11.26 13.55
C VAL A 273 -1.91 -11.01 14.92
N VAL A 274 -0.60 -10.97 14.97
CA VAL A 274 0.17 -10.66 16.19
C VAL A 274 1.13 -9.53 15.87
N GLY A 275 1.04 -8.44 16.62
CA GLY A 275 1.95 -7.31 16.57
C GLY A 275 2.55 -7.04 17.93
N ALA A 276 3.80 -6.60 17.95
CA ALA A 276 4.48 -6.11 19.15
C ALA A 276 5.40 -4.95 18.78
N ASN A 277 5.37 -3.91 19.59
CA ASN A 277 6.25 -2.75 19.45
C ASN A 277 6.99 -2.53 20.76
N LEU A 278 8.29 -2.38 20.69
CA LEU A 278 9.13 -1.96 21.82
C LEU A 278 9.88 -0.69 21.38
N ASN A 279 9.51 0.42 21.99
CA ASN A 279 10.15 1.70 21.77
C ASN A 279 10.88 2.15 23.03
N ILE A 280 12.18 2.43 22.90
CA ILE A 280 12.99 3.02 23.93
C ILE A 280 13.52 4.33 23.37
N ASP A 281 13.04 5.43 23.92
CA ASP A 281 13.42 6.78 23.50
C ASP A 281 13.90 7.57 24.72
N GLN A 282 15.15 8.04 24.66
CA GLN A 282 15.71 8.89 25.70
C GLN A 282 15.26 10.36 25.56
N GLY A 283 14.54 10.65 24.46
CA GLY A 283 14.00 11.95 24.16
C GLY A 283 15.06 12.99 23.74
N TYR A 284 14.58 14.02 23.11
CA TYR A 284 15.32 15.25 22.92
C TYR A 284 14.93 16.22 24.04
N ILE A 285 15.87 16.52 24.93
CA ILE A 285 15.65 17.49 25.98
C ILE A 285 16.21 18.80 25.46
N GLY A 286 15.32 19.76 25.24
CA GLY A 286 15.67 21.10 24.86
C GLY A 286 16.50 21.84 25.93
N PRO A 287 16.90 23.08 25.65
CA PRO A 287 17.62 23.88 26.65
C PRO A 287 16.78 24.04 27.92
N ALA A 288 17.48 24.19 29.06
CA ALA A 288 16.84 24.48 30.34
C ALA A 288 15.87 25.65 30.18
N PRO A 289 14.67 25.62 30.77
CA PRO A 289 13.83 26.81 30.82
C PRO A 289 14.59 27.95 31.53
N PRO A 290 14.35 29.19 31.11
CA PRO A 290 15.01 30.36 31.66
C PRO A 290 14.74 30.55 33.17
#